data_cd652e3668370738878be02a7acfca9c
#
_entry.id   cd652e3668370738878be02a7acfca9c
#
_cell.length_a   1.000
_cell.length_b   1.000
_cell.length_c   1.000
_cell.angle_alpha   90.00
_cell.angle_beta   90.00
_cell.angle_gamma   90.00
#
_symmetry.space_group_name_H-M   'P 1'
#
loop_
_entity.id
_entity.type
_entity.pdbx_description
1 polymer ?
#
loop_
_entity_poly.entity_id
_entity_poly.type
_entity_poly.pdbx_seq_one_letter_code
_entity_poly.pdbx_strand_id
1 'polypeptide(L)'
;MTEICLYNKKLNNNTDYNVWFAFPECRAFSLSSLGYLWLYKELEELENVAVEMINTDTELTQINASNVDCVAFSFSFDLDFLNIFKILEKYNIPLKRSERGENLPFVFAGGPVLTCNPMPYSEIFDFMVIGDGEGVNTKVIQTCRENRNLPKTEVLKLLSEIEGVYVPSVHTIDNPVKKSSVELKHCVYTPIISDESFFKDTFIVESSRGCYNRCGFCIASYLNLPARFVDYETIIEKLEMGLKYTNKIALLGA
;
A
#
# COMPACT_ATOMS: atom_id res chain seq x y z
N MET A 1 -4.43 16.87 -18.86
CA MET A 1 -4.23 16.12 -17.58
C MET A 1 -4.67 17.00 -16.45
N THR A 2 -5.72 16.62 -15.82
CA THR A 2 -6.22 17.38 -14.66
C THR A 2 -6.27 16.42 -13.47
N GLU A 3 -5.29 16.55 -12.57
CA GLU A 3 -5.31 15.89 -11.27
C GLU A 3 -5.70 16.91 -10.21
N ILE A 4 -6.68 16.56 -9.39
CA ILE A 4 -7.11 17.35 -8.24
C ILE A 4 -6.71 16.59 -6.98
N CYS A 5 -5.70 17.10 -6.29
CA CYS A 5 -5.27 16.55 -5.01
C CYS A 5 -6.11 17.16 -3.88
N LEU A 6 -6.74 16.33 -3.07
CA LEU A 6 -7.66 16.73 -1.99
C LEU A 6 -7.00 16.78 -0.61
N TYR A 7 -5.70 16.69 -0.54
CA TYR A 7 -4.92 16.83 0.68
C TYR A 7 -3.74 17.78 0.47
N ASN A 8 -3.24 18.32 1.55
CA ASN A 8 -2.08 19.20 1.49
C ASN A 8 -0.80 18.36 1.33
N LYS A 9 -0.28 18.33 0.12
CA LYS A 9 1.02 17.73 -0.14
C LYS A 9 2.09 18.47 0.66
N LYS A 10 2.78 17.79 1.57
CA LYS A 10 3.90 18.41 2.30
C LYS A 10 5.02 18.68 1.31
N LEU A 11 5.47 19.93 1.21
CA LEU A 11 6.71 20.27 0.52
C LEU A 11 7.88 19.85 1.44
N ASN A 12 8.30 18.60 1.31
CA ASN A 12 9.44 18.08 2.07
C ASN A 12 10.74 18.55 1.42
N ASN A 13 11.28 19.66 1.89
CA ASN A 13 12.56 20.21 1.40
C ASN A 13 13.80 19.45 1.92
N ASN A 14 13.64 18.56 2.90
CA ASN A 14 14.72 17.79 3.52
C ASN A 14 14.30 16.33 3.72
N THR A 15 14.08 15.62 2.60
CA THR A 15 13.83 14.17 2.69
C THR A 15 15.14 13.42 2.84
N ASP A 16 15.18 12.47 3.76
CA ASP A 16 16.33 11.61 4.02
C ASP A 16 16.01 10.12 3.86
N TYR A 17 14.77 9.81 3.46
CA TYR A 17 14.31 8.45 3.18
C TYR A 17 13.39 8.42 1.96
N ASN A 18 13.75 7.59 0.97
CA ASN A 18 13.06 7.53 -0.32
C ASN A 18 12.29 6.21 -0.45
N VAL A 19 10.99 6.32 -0.69
CA VAL A 19 10.07 5.19 -0.85
C VAL A 19 9.50 5.17 -2.26
N TRP A 20 9.63 4.06 -2.96
CA TRP A 20 8.84 3.78 -4.14
C TRP A 20 7.60 3.01 -3.73
N PHE A 21 6.45 3.62 -3.92
CA PHE A 21 5.18 2.96 -3.71
C PHE A 21 4.64 2.48 -5.05
N ALA A 22 4.81 1.18 -5.30
CA ALA A 22 4.56 0.57 -6.59
C ALA A 22 3.18 -0.09 -6.64
N PHE A 23 2.47 0.17 -7.74
CA PHE A 23 1.29 -0.58 -8.13
C PHE A 23 1.63 -1.38 -9.39
N PRO A 24 1.53 -2.73 -9.38
CA PRO A 24 2.06 -3.57 -10.45
C PRO A 24 1.14 -3.64 -11.69
N GLU A 25 0.58 -2.50 -12.08
CA GLU A 25 -0.21 -2.25 -13.28
C GLU A 25 0.05 -0.83 -13.80
N CYS A 26 -0.59 -0.42 -14.88
CA CYS A 26 -0.43 0.92 -15.43
C CYS A 26 -1.02 2.00 -14.50
N ARG A 27 -0.60 3.25 -14.70
CA ARG A 27 -1.01 4.40 -13.88
C ARG A 27 -2.53 4.57 -13.80
N ALA A 28 -3.26 4.31 -14.86
CA ALA A 28 -4.72 4.41 -14.86
C ALA A 28 -5.39 3.47 -13.86
N PHE A 29 -4.82 2.28 -13.65
CA PHE A 29 -5.29 1.33 -12.63
C PHE A 29 -4.94 1.79 -11.22
N SER A 30 -3.73 2.25 -10.98
CA SER A 30 -3.32 2.75 -9.67
C SER A 30 -4.17 3.94 -9.21
N LEU A 31 -4.46 4.87 -10.13
CA LEU A 31 -5.36 6.01 -9.89
C LEU A 31 -6.84 5.60 -9.68
N SER A 32 -7.18 4.35 -9.96
CA SER A 32 -8.52 3.80 -9.72
C SER A 32 -8.62 3.00 -8.42
N SER A 33 -7.49 2.73 -7.77
CA SER A 33 -7.42 1.95 -6.55
C SER A 33 -7.51 2.84 -5.32
N LEU A 34 -8.68 2.87 -4.67
CA LEU A 34 -8.93 3.68 -3.49
C LEU A 34 -7.94 3.37 -2.35
N GLY A 35 -7.72 2.08 -2.06
CA GLY A 35 -6.79 1.66 -1.00
C GLY A 35 -5.35 2.08 -1.29
N TYR A 36 -4.89 1.93 -2.54
CA TYR A 36 -3.54 2.37 -2.94
C TYR A 36 -3.37 3.88 -2.77
N LEU A 37 -4.30 4.67 -3.30
CA LEU A 37 -4.24 6.13 -3.21
C LEU A 37 -4.31 6.65 -1.77
N TRP A 38 -5.11 5.99 -0.93
CA TRP A 38 -5.19 6.35 0.49
C TRP A 38 -3.89 6.10 1.22
N LEU A 39 -3.28 4.93 1.02
CA LEU A 39 -1.98 4.61 1.62
C LEU A 39 -0.85 5.49 1.06
N TYR A 40 -0.90 5.84 -0.23
CA TYR A 40 0.03 6.81 -0.82
C TYR A 40 -0.05 8.16 -0.10
N LYS A 41 -1.27 8.67 0.11
CA LYS A 41 -1.50 9.91 0.88
C LYS A 41 -0.90 9.81 2.29
N GLU A 42 -1.17 8.71 3.02
CA GLU A 42 -0.62 8.51 4.37
C GLU A 42 0.91 8.54 4.39
N LEU A 43 1.55 7.95 3.39
CA LEU A 43 3.00 7.94 3.28
C LEU A 43 3.56 9.33 2.90
N GLU A 44 2.88 10.08 2.02
CA GLU A 44 3.28 11.47 1.69
C GLU A 44 3.12 12.44 2.87
N GLU A 45 2.30 12.11 3.85
CA GLU A 45 2.14 12.90 5.08
C GLU A 45 3.26 12.66 6.10
N LEU A 46 4.13 11.66 5.89
CA LEU A 46 5.28 11.43 6.76
C LEU A 46 6.35 12.53 6.61
N GLU A 47 6.92 12.94 7.74
CA GLU A 47 8.02 13.91 7.73
C GLU A 47 9.32 13.24 7.25
N ASN A 48 10.08 13.98 6.43
CA ASN A 48 11.39 13.58 5.91
C ASN A 48 11.37 12.32 5.01
N VAL A 49 10.21 11.88 4.53
CA VAL A 49 10.04 10.77 3.60
C VAL A 49 9.61 11.33 2.25
N ALA A 50 10.31 10.95 1.18
CA ALA A 50 9.87 11.16 -0.19
C ALA A 50 9.19 9.90 -0.71
N VAL A 51 8.04 10.04 -1.35
CA VAL A 51 7.29 8.92 -1.90
C VAL A 51 7.05 9.14 -3.39
N GLU A 52 7.38 8.14 -4.19
CA GLU A 52 7.12 8.15 -5.63
C GLU A 52 6.19 7.01 -6.02
N MET A 53 5.20 7.32 -6.86
CA MET A 53 4.34 6.32 -7.49
C MET A 53 5.09 5.60 -8.61
N ILE A 54 5.20 4.28 -8.52
CA ILE A 54 5.80 3.44 -9.56
C ILE A 54 4.73 2.52 -10.16
N ASN A 55 4.65 2.54 -11.49
CA ASN A 55 3.74 1.72 -12.29
C ASN A 55 4.50 1.01 -13.41
N THR A 56 3.86 0.07 -14.10
CA THR A 56 4.48 -0.65 -15.23
C THR A 56 4.87 0.29 -16.38
N ASP A 57 4.13 1.37 -16.55
CA ASP A 57 4.31 2.42 -17.58
C ASP A 57 5.11 3.62 -17.07
N THR A 58 5.63 3.64 -15.85
CA THR A 58 6.51 4.70 -15.35
C THR A 58 7.81 4.71 -16.15
N GLU A 59 8.16 5.86 -16.75
CA GLU A 59 9.41 6.02 -17.49
C GLU A 59 10.64 6.18 -16.57
N LEU A 60 11.76 5.57 -16.98
CA LEU A 60 13.02 5.51 -16.21
C LEU A 60 13.84 6.81 -16.19
N THR A 61 13.29 7.93 -16.56
CA THR A 61 14.08 9.10 -16.95
C THR A 61 14.99 9.69 -15.89
N GLN A 62 14.82 9.40 -14.60
CA GLN A 62 15.66 10.00 -13.54
C GLN A 62 15.81 9.18 -12.25
N ILE A 63 15.24 7.99 -12.18
CA ILE A 63 15.20 7.24 -10.92
C ILE A 63 16.32 6.21 -10.88
N ASN A 64 17.27 6.40 -9.99
CA ASN A 64 18.36 5.43 -9.76
C ASN A 64 18.01 4.59 -8.53
N ALA A 65 17.91 3.26 -8.69
CA ALA A 65 17.64 2.33 -7.59
C ALA A 65 18.63 2.41 -6.43
N SER A 66 19.82 2.95 -6.65
CA SER A 66 20.81 3.19 -5.58
C SER A 66 20.41 4.28 -4.57
N ASN A 67 19.40 5.09 -4.89
CA ASN A 67 18.93 6.18 -4.03
C ASN A 67 17.57 5.86 -3.37
N VAL A 68 17.10 4.61 -3.47
CA VAL A 68 15.83 4.16 -2.90
C VAL A 68 16.12 3.33 -1.67
N ASP A 69 15.46 3.66 -0.58
CA ASP A 69 15.60 2.96 0.69
C ASP A 69 14.58 1.81 0.81
N CYS A 70 13.41 1.98 0.20
CA CYS A 70 12.33 1.00 0.30
C CYS A 70 11.45 0.96 -0.95
N VAL A 71 11.09 -0.24 -1.40
CA VAL A 71 10.10 -0.48 -2.45
C VAL A 71 8.91 -1.21 -1.86
N ALA A 72 7.77 -0.55 -1.84
CA ALA A 72 6.50 -1.06 -1.32
C ALA A 72 5.54 -1.39 -2.45
N PHE A 73 5.02 -2.62 -2.52
CA PHE A 73 4.05 -3.01 -3.53
C PHE A 73 2.63 -3.12 -2.96
N SER A 74 1.66 -2.54 -3.66
CA SER A 74 0.24 -2.84 -3.46
C SER A 74 -0.13 -4.04 -4.34
N PHE A 75 -0.27 -5.23 -3.74
CA PHE A 75 -0.44 -6.49 -4.45
C PHE A 75 -1.89 -6.98 -4.30
N SER A 76 -2.73 -6.64 -5.29
CA SER A 76 -4.17 -6.84 -5.25
C SER A 76 -4.66 -8.09 -5.99
N PHE A 77 -3.99 -8.51 -7.06
CA PHE A 77 -4.36 -9.66 -7.88
C PHE A 77 -3.17 -10.58 -8.09
N ASP A 78 -3.38 -11.90 -8.03
CA ASP A 78 -2.30 -12.88 -8.15
C ASP A 78 -1.50 -12.75 -9.45
N LEU A 79 -2.15 -12.41 -10.57
CA LEU A 79 -1.47 -12.25 -11.86
C LEU A 79 -0.55 -11.03 -11.93
N ASP A 80 -0.70 -10.05 -11.05
CA ASP A 80 0.18 -8.88 -10.95
C ASP A 80 1.60 -9.28 -10.54
N PHE A 81 1.79 -10.50 -10.05
CA PHE A 81 3.09 -11.01 -9.65
C PHE A 81 4.13 -10.95 -10.78
N LEU A 82 3.72 -11.23 -12.02
CA LEU A 82 4.60 -11.09 -13.18
C LEU A 82 5.05 -9.65 -13.42
N ASN A 83 4.20 -8.70 -13.12
CA ASN A 83 4.54 -7.27 -13.27
C ASN A 83 5.44 -6.79 -12.12
N ILE A 84 5.31 -7.36 -10.91
CA ILE A 84 6.27 -7.13 -9.81
C ILE A 84 7.67 -7.52 -10.27
N PHE A 85 7.85 -8.69 -10.92
CA PHE A 85 9.13 -9.12 -11.46
C PHE A 85 9.68 -8.14 -12.48
N LYS A 86 8.85 -7.70 -13.45
CA LYS A 86 9.25 -6.74 -14.48
C LYS A 86 9.68 -5.39 -13.88
N ILE A 87 8.99 -4.91 -12.84
CA ILE A 87 9.35 -3.67 -12.14
C ILE A 87 10.71 -3.84 -11.45
N LEU A 88 10.92 -4.92 -10.68
CA LEU A 88 12.19 -5.16 -10.00
C LEU A 88 13.34 -5.32 -11.00
N GLU A 89 13.15 -6.08 -12.08
CA GLU A 89 14.15 -6.26 -13.14
C GLU A 89 14.48 -4.94 -13.84
N LYS A 90 13.47 -4.15 -14.19
CA LYS A 90 13.61 -2.83 -14.83
C LYS A 90 14.53 -1.90 -14.04
N TYR A 91 14.49 -1.97 -12.72
CA TYR A 91 15.28 -1.13 -11.83
C TYR A 91 16.53 -1.84 -11.27
N ASN A 92 16.90 -3.01 -11.81
CA ASN A 92 18.04 -3.81 -11.38
C ASN A 92 18.02 -4.19 -9.88
N ILE A 93 16.83 -4.44 -9.34
CA ILE A 93 16.65 -4.92 -7.97
C ILE A 93 16.48 -6.44 -8.04
N PRO A 94 17.35 -7.23 -7.38
CA PRO A 94 17.25 -8.69 -7.38
C PRO A 94 15.89 -9.17 -6.88
N LEU A 95 15.33 -10.17 -7.59
CA LEU A 95 14.02 -10.71 -7.25
C LEU A 95 14.01 -11.37 -5.87
N LYS A 96 14.99 -12.24 -5.60
CA LYS A 96 15.05 -12.94 -4.33
C LYS A 96 15.60 -12.04 -3.22
N ARG A 97 14.93 -12.05 -2.06
CA ARG A 97 15.41 -11.31 -0.88
C ARG A 97 16.81 -11.73 -0.43
N SER A 98 17.18 -13.00 -0.63
CA SER A 98 18.53 -13.52 -0.30
C SER A 98 19.65 -12.92 -1.16
N GLU A 99 19.32 -12.34 -2.31
CA GLU A 99 20.27 -11.71 -3.23
C GLU A 99 20.38 -10.20 -2.97
N ARG A 100 19.50 -9.65 -2.11
CA ARG A 100 19.51 -8.23 -1.72
C ARG A 100 20.36 -8.01 -0.47
N GLY A 101 21.60 -7.57 -0.67
CA GLY A 101 22.50 -7.19 0.43
C GLY A 101 22.09 -5.87 1.11
N GLU A 102 22.92 -5.44 2.05
CA GLU A 102 22.68 -4.26 2.91
C GLU A 102 22.49 -2.95 2.11
N ASN A 103 23.13 -2.83 0.95
CA ASN A 103 23.12 -1.61 0.13
C ASN A 103 21.94 -1.52 -0.85
N LEU A 104 21.05 -2.50 -0.88
CA LEU A 104 19.87 -2.49 -1.72
C LEU A 104 18.61 -2.17 -0.89
N PRO A 105 17.53 -1.64 -1.49
CA PRO A 105 16.33 -1.29 -0.76
C PRO A 105 15.69 -2.51 -0.07
N PHE A 106 14.91 -2.26 0.99
CA PHE A 106 13.91 -3.22 1.41
C PHE A 106 12.83 -3.34 0.34
N VAL A 107 12.40 -4.56 0.06
CA VAL A 107 11.26 -4.82 -0.85
C VAL A 107 10.16 -5.51 -0.07
N PHE A 108 9.04 -4.85 0.09
CA PHE A 108 7.89 -5.41 0.79
C PHE A 108 6.60 -5.23 0.00
N ALA A 109 5.56 -5.91 0.42
CA ALA A 109 4.26 -5.76 -0.19
C ALA A 109 3.14 -5.92 0.85
N GLY A 110 1.97 -5.38 0.52
CA GLY A 110 0.71 -5.58 1.22
C GLY A 110 -0.42 -5.78 0.24
N GLY A 111 -1.58 -6.14 0.73
CA GLY A 111 -2.79 -6.27 -0.07
C GLY A 111 -3.48 -7.63 0.06
N PRO A 112 -4.62 -7.82 -0.65
CA PRO A 112 -5.47 -9.01 -0.52
C PRO A 112 -4.75 -10.33 -0.79
N VAL A 113 -3.85 -10.38 -1.77
CA VAL A 113 -3.10 -11.59 -2.13
C VAL A 113 -2.28 -12.09 -0.94
N LEU A 114 -1.52 -11.19 -0.32
CA LEU A 114 -0.67 -11.54 0.82
C LEU A 114 -1.46 -11.78 2.10
N THR A 115 -2.57 -11.06 2.27
CA THR A 115 -3.50 -11.31 3.39
C THR A 115 -4.14 -12.69 3.26
N CYS A 116 -4.38 -13.17 2.03
CA CYS A 116 -4.88 -14.53 1.78
C CYS A 116 -3.82 -15.58 2.11
N ASN A 117 -2.62 -15.45 1.53
CA ASN A 117 -1.52 -16.39 1.76
C ASN A 117 -0.16 -15.75 1.43
N PRO A 118 0.63 -15.35 2.43
CA PRO A 118 1.96 -14.76 2.21
C PRO A 118 3.03 -15.80 1.84
N MET A 119 2.83 -17.08 2.15
CA MET A 119 3.86 -18.12 2.08
C MET A 119 4.51 -18.28 0.69
N PRO A 120 3.77 -18.28 -0.44
CA PRO A 120 4.36 -18.41 -1.77
C PRO A 120 5.36 -17.29 -2.11
N TYR A 121 5.25 -16.15 -1.46
CA TYR A 121 6.03 -14.93 -1.73
C TYR A 121 7.17 -14.69 -0.74
N SER A 122 7.39 -15.63 0.18
CA SER A 122 8.38 -15.52 1.27
C SER A 122 9.83 -15.41 0.79
N GLU A 123 10.13 -15.89 -0.41
CA GLU A 123 11.46 -15.77 -1.02
C GLU A 123 11.69 -14.42 -1.72
N ILE A 124 10.61 -13.68 -1.98
CA ILE A 124 10.61 -12.45 -2.76
C ILE A 124 10.66 -11.22 -1.87
N PHE A 125 9.74 -11.12 -0.91
CA PHE A 125 9.61 -9.95 -0.05
C PHE A 125 10.42 -10.10 1.26
N ASP A 126 11.08 -9.03 1.67
CA ASP A 126 11.80 -8.98 2.93
C ASP A 126 10.83 -9.09 4.12
N PHE A 127 9.67 -8.47 3.99
CA PHE A 127 8.52 -8.59 4.88
C PHE A 127 7.21 -8.28 4.13
N MET A 128 6.07 -8.57 4.74
CA MET A 128 4.75 -8.37 4.13
C MET A 128 3.77 -7.82 5.15
N VAL A 129 2.85 -6.95 4.70
CA VAL A 129 1.76 -6.41 5.53
C VAL A 129 0.51 -7.23 5.30
N ILE A 130 -0.03 -7.79 6.38
CA ILE A 130 -1.17 -8.72 6.41
C ILE A 130 -2.37 -8.02 7.03
N GLY A 131 -3.42 -7.84 6.25
CA GLY A 131 -4.64 -7.10 6.63
C GLY A 131 -4.67 -5.66 6.16
N ASP A 132 -5.26 -4.78 6.96
CA ASP A 132 -5.38 -3.36 6.64
C ASP A 132 -4.02 -2.67 6.73
N GLY A 133 -3.70 -1.87 5.72
CA GLY A 133 -2.40 -1.19 5.61
C GLY A 133 -2.33 0.16 6.32
N GLU A 134 -3.49 0.75 6.65
CA GLU A 134 -3.60 2.07 7.27
C GLU A 134 -2.86 2.10 8.62
N GLY A 135 -2.04 3.09 8.82
CA GLY A 135 -1.20 3.23 10.01
C GLY A 135 -0.08 2.20 10.14
N VAL A 136 -0.22 0.99 9.60
CA VAL A 136 0.83 -0.05 9.60
C VAL A 136 1.95 0.34 8.64
N ASN A 137 1.62 0.76 7.41
CA ASN A 137 2.62 1.17 6.43
C ASN A 137 3.45 2.37 6.90
N THR A 138 2.79 3.37 7.50
CA THR A 138 3.50 4.53 8.06
C THR A 138 4.45 4.12 9.18
N LYS A 139 4.01 3.24 10.08
CA LYS A 139 4.83 2.71 11.17
C LYS A 139 6.02 1.88 10.65
N VAL A 140 5.80 1.06 9.63
CA VAL A 140 6.86 0.28 8.96
C VAL A 140 7.93 1.22 8.37
N ILE A 141 7.52 2.22 7.59
CA ILE A 141 8.45 3.15 6.96
C ILE A 141 9.21 3.98 8.01
N GLN A 142 8.53 4.44 9.05
CA GLN A 142 9.20 5.13 10.16
C GLN A 142 10.23 4.24 10.87
N THR A 143 9.87 2.98 11.16
CA THR A 143 10.80 2.02 11.79
C THR A 143 12.03 1.77 10.91
N CYS A 144 11.84 1.57 9.61
CA CYS A 144 12.96 1.42 8.68
C CYS A 144 13.85 2.67 8.64
N ARG A 145 13.25 3.87 8.55
CA ARG A 145 13.98 5.14 8.50
C ARG A 145 14.78 5.41 9.78
N GLU A 146 14.15 5.27 10.94
CA GLU A 146 14.79 5.52 12.24
C GLU A 146 15.95 4.56 12.52
N ASN A 147 15.90 3.36 11.97
CA ASN A 147 16.88 2.30 12.18
C ASN A 147 17.74 2.01 10.94
N ARG A 148 17.80 2.92 9.96
CA ARG A 148 18.53 2.73 8.69
C ARG A 148 20.04 2.45 8.83
N ASN A 149 20.63 2.76 9.98
CA ASN A 149 22.04 2.51 10.28
C ASN A 149 22.28 1.12 10.91
N LEU A 150 21.23 0.38 11.24
CA LEU A 150 21.34 -0.98 11.74
C LEU A 150 21.42 -1.98 10.57
N PRO A 151 22.00 -3.16 10.78
CA PRO A 151 21.92 -4.26 9.81
C PRO A 151 20.44 -4.58 9.50
N LYS A 152 20.14 -4.91 8.24
CA LYS A 152 18.77 -5.28 7.82
C LYS A 152 18.15 -6.37 8.69
N THR A 153 18.94 -7.33 9.14
CA THR A 153 18.47 -8.40 10.02
C THR A 153 17.95 -7.89 11.36
N GLU A 154 18.53 -6.83 11.91
CA GLU A 154 18.04 -6.20 13.14
C GLU A 154 16.77 -5.38 12.88
N VAL A 155 16.73 -4.64 11.77
CA VAL A 155 15.52 -3.91 11.37
C VAL A 155 14.36 -4.87 11.15
N LEU A 156 14.58 -6.02 10.50
CA LEU A 156 13.55 -7.06 10.30
C LEU A 156 13.02 -7.63 11.62
N LYS A 157 13.84 -7.75 12.65
CA LYS A 157 13.35 -8.12 13.99
C LYS A 157 12.43 -7.08 14.59
N LEU A 158 12.79 -5.78 14.50
CA LEU A 158 11.94 -4.70 14.96
C LEU A 158 10.61 -4.66 14.20
N LEU A 159 10.65 -4.86 12.90
CA LEU A 159 9.46 -4.93 12.05
C LEU A 159 8.55 -6.11 12.42
N SER A 160 9.12 -7.24 12.82
CA SER A 160 8.34 -8.43 13.21
C SER A 160 7.51 -8.23 14.48
N GLU A 161 7.80 -7.23 15.28
CA GLU A 161 7.02 -6.88 16.48
C GLU A 161 5.80 -5.98 16.17
N ILE A 162 5.69 -5.49 14.92
CA ILE A 162 4.54 -4.68 14.50
C ILE A 162 3.37 -5.60 14.14
N GLU A 163 2.21 -5.40 14.77
CA GLU A 163 0.99 -6.15 14.43
C GLU A 163 0.67 -6.01 12.93
N GLY A 164 0.43 -7.12 12.25
CA GLY A 164 0.17 -7.16 10.82
C GLY A 164 1.42 -7.28 9.94
N VAL A 165 2.63 -7.27 10.49
CA VAL A 165 3.85 -7.41 9.70
C VAL A 165 4.38 -8.85 9.78
N TYR A 166 4.37 -9.54 8.65
CA TYR A 166 4.94 -10.87 8.49
C TYR A 166 6.37 -10.78 7.95
N VAL A 167 7.33 -11.26 8.70
CA VAL A 167 8.76 -11.33 8.32
C VAL A 167 9.15 -12.79 8.12
N PRO A 168 9.41 -13.24 6.87
CA PRO A 168 9.69 -14.66 6.59
C PRO A 168 10.92 -15.24 7.29
N SER A 169 11.89 -14.40 7.67
CA SER A 169 13.07 -14.83 8.40
C SER A 169 12.86 -14.99 9.92
N VAL A 170 11.72 -14.54 10.45
CA VAL A 170 11.40 -14.54 11.88
C VAL A 170 10.17 -15.39 12.20
N HIS A 171 9.11 -15.25 11.38
CA HIS A 171 7.84 -15.92 11.61
C HIS A 171 7.82 -17.32 10.98
N THR A 172 7.16 -18.24 11.65
CA THR A 172 6.95 -19.62 11.21
C THR A 172 5.47 -19.96 11.30
N ILE A 173 5.11 -21.17 10.86
CA ILE A 173 3.74 -21.68 10.98
C ILE A 173 3.30 -21.79 12.47
N ASP A 174 4.25 -22.01 13.38
CA ASP A 174 4.00 -22.13 14.82
C ASP A 174 3.94 -20.77 15.53
N ASN A 175 4.36 -19.70 14.84
CA ASN A 175 4.31 -18.31 15.30
C ASN A 175 3.61 -17.44 14.26
N PRO A 176 2.28 -17.56 14.11
CA PRO A 176 1.53 -16.84 13.09
C PRO A 176 1.37 -15.37 13.43
N VAL A 177 1.36 -14.54 12.39
CA VAL A 177 1.10 -13.10 12.51
C VAL A 177 -0.39 -12.85 12.65
N LYS A 178 -0.77 -12.02 13.61
CA LYS A 178 -2.13 -11.50 13.71
C LYS A 178 -2.35 -10.44 12.61
N LYS A 179 -3.40 -10.64 11.83
CA LYS A 179 -3.82 -9.69 10.79
C LYS A 179 -4.16 -8.33 11.40
N SER A 180 -3.63 -7.25 10.83
CA SER A 180 -4.04 -5.89 11.19
C SER A 180 -5.50 -5.63 10.76
N SER A 181 -6.21 -4.86 11.58
CA SER A 181 -7.59 -4.47 11.29
C SER A 181 -7.88 -3.12 11.93
N VAL A 182 -8.20 -2.12 11.11
CA VAL A 182 -8.53 -0.78 11.57
C VAL A 182 -10.04 -0.59 11.72
N GLU A 183 -10.47 0.26 12.64
CA GLU A 183 -11.86 0.71 12.71
C GLU A 183 -12.12 1.74 11.58
N LEU A 184 -13.28 1.66 10.93
CA LEU A 184 -13.67 2.60 9.87
C LEU A 184 -14.25 3.92 10.44
N LYS A 185 -13.67 4.46 11.50
CA LYS A 185 -14.03 5.78 12.07
C LYS A 185 -13.68 6.93 11.12
N HIS A 186 -12.64 6.75 10.33
CA HIS A 186 -12.22 7.70 9.32
C HIS A 186 -12.59 7.11 7.96
N CYS A 187 -13.62 7.65 7.35
CA CYS A 187 -14.07 7.22 6.04
C CYS A 187 -12.95 7.43 5.01
N VAL A 188 -12.52 6.35 4.37
CA VAL A 188 -11.56 6.41 3.27
C VAL A 188 -12.26 6.96 2.03
N TYR A 189 -11.63 7.90 1.36
CA TYR A 189 -12.15 8.52 0.14
C TYR A 189 -11.03 8.76 -0.87
N THR A 190 -11.37 8.99 -2.13
CA THR A 190 -10.39 9.27 -3.20
C THR A 190 -9.59 10.53 -2.89
N PRO A 191 -8.30 10.45 -2.57
CA PRO A 191 -7.48 11.62 -2.26
C PRO A 191 -7.00 12.37 -3.51
N ILE A 192 -7.03 11.72 -4.68
CA ILE A 192 -6.62 12.26 -5.98
C ILE A 192 -7.71 11.94 -7.01
N ILE A 193 -8.40 12.94 -7.52
CA ILE A 193 -9.34 12.82 -8.65
C ILE A 193 -8.58 13.05 -9.93
N SER A 194 -8.72 12.17 -10.92
CA SER A 194 -7.97 12.26 -12.18
C SER A 194 -8.81 11.85 -13.40
N ASP A 195 -8.60 12.55 -14.52
CA ASP A 195 -9.16 12.19 -15.83
C ASP A 195 -8.44 11.00 -16.48
N GLU A 196 -7.27 10.59 -15.95
CA GLU A 196 -6.51 9.42 -16.39
C GLU A 196 -6.97 8.11 -15.73
N SER A 197 -7.67 8.20 -14.58
CA SER A 197 -8.23 7.03 -13.88
C SER A 197 -9.24 6.27 -14.77
N PHE A 198 -9.34 4.94 -14.62
CA PHE A 198 -10.43 4.17 -15.23
C PHE A 198 -11.80 4.70 -14.80
N PHE A 199 -11.92 5.17 -13.57
CA PHE A 199 -13.10 5.87 -13.05
C PHE A 199 -12.91 7.38 -13.21
N LYS A 200 -12.81 7.84 -14.46
CA LYS A 200 -12.52 9.24 -14.81
C LYS A 200 -13.32 10.22 -13.97
N ASP A 201 -12.60 11.12 -13.32
CA ASP A 201 -13.17 12.21 -12.52
C ASP A 201 -14.14 11.74 -11.42
N THR A 202 -14.01 10.52 -10.93
CA THR A 202 -14.92 9.95 -9.94
C THR A 202 -14.34 10.08 -8.52
N PHE A 203 -15.16 10.60 -7.61
CA PHE A 203 -14.88 10.60 -6.19
C PHE A 203 -15.51 9.37 -5.54
N ILE A 204 -14.69 8.49 -5.00
CA ILE A 204 -15.11 7.23 -4.38
C ILE A 204 -15.03 7.38 -2.88
N VAL A 205 -16.06 6.90 -2.17
CA VAL A 205 -16.16 6.87 -0.71
C VAL A 205 -16.32 5.43 -0.24
N GLU A 206 -15.49 4.96 0.68
CA GLU A 206 -15.67 3.65 1.29
C GLU A 206 -16.80 3.71 2.32
N SER A 207 -17.82 2.88 2.14
CA SER A 207 -18.97 2.77 3.05
C SER A 207 -18.88 1.61 4.02
N SER A 208 -18.15 0.56 3.62
CA SER A 208 -17.99 -0.65 4.44
C SER A 208 -16.77 -1.46 4.00
N ARG A 209 -16.25 -2.29 4.91
CA ARG A 209 -15.18 -3.25 4.64
C ARG A 209 -15.52 -4.59 5.27
N GLY A 210 -15.53 -5.66 4.45
CA GLY A 210 -15.91 -7.00 4.86
C GLY A 210 -17.40 -7.28 4.74
N CYS A 211 -17.76 -8.56 4.67
CA CYS A 211 -19.12 -9.03 4.43
C CYS A 211 -19.53 -10.11 5.43
N TYR A 212 -20.76 -10.02 5.94
CA TYR A 212 -21.31 -11.02 6.86
C TYR A 212 -21.74 -12.33 6.20
N ASN A 213 -21.96 -12.34 4.87
CA ASN A 213 -22.60 -13.46 4.18
C ASN A 213 -21.75 -14.74 4.14
N ARG A 214 -20.42 -14.62 4.22
CA ARG A 214 -19.46 -15.75 4.24
C ARG A 214 -19.76 -16.80 3.17
N CYS A 215 -20.09 -16.38 1.95
CA CYS A 215 -20.34 -17.27 0.83
C CYS A 215 -19.14 -18.18 0.58
N GLY A 216 -19.35 -19.49 0.40
CA GLY A 216 -18.29 -20.48 0.32
C GLY A 216 -17.31 -20.30 -0.85
N PHE A 217 -17.67 -19.51 -1.86
CA PHE A 217 -16.83 -19.18 -3.01
C PHE A 217 -16.13 -17.81 -2.89
N CYS A 218 -16.44 -17.00 -1.86
CA CYS A 218 -16.03 -15.60 -1.80
C CYS A 218 -14.91 -15.39 -0.78
N ILE A 219 -13.67 -15.31 -1.25
CA ILE A 219 -12.51 -15.07 -0.40
C ILE A 219 -12.58 -13.71 0.33
N ALA A 220 -13.13 -12.67 -0.33
CA ALA A 220 -13.23 -11.32 0.24
C ALA A 220 -14.01 -11.29 1.56
N SER A 221 -15.04 -12.15 1.70
CA SER A 221 -15.80 -12.27 2.95
C SER A 221 -14.95 -12.69 4.15
N TYR A 222 -13.85 -13.43 3.90
CA TYR A 222 -12.97 -13.94 4.96
C TYR A 222 -11.77 -13.02 5.18
N LEU A 223 -11.22 -12.43 4.12
CA LEU A 223 -10.04 -11.55 4.19
C LEU A 223 -10.31 -10.29 5.03
N ASN A 224 -11.50 -9.71 4.88
CA ASN A 224 -11.85 -8.42 5.47
C ASN A 224 -12.72 -8.53 6.75
N LEU A 225 -12.75 -9.69 7.40
CA LEU A 225 -13.43 -9.83 8.70
C LEU A 225 -12.64 -9.14 9.82
N PRO A 226 -13.34 -8.60 10.83
CA PRO A 226 -14.79 -8.46 10.96
C PRO A 226 -15.36 -7.46 9.94
N ALA A 227 -16.63 -7.62 9.55
CA ALA A 227 -17.30 -6.62 8.72
C ALA A 227 -17.49 -5.31 9.52
N ARG A 228 -17.13 -4.19 8.91
CA ARG A 228 -17.12 -2.85 9.52
C ARG A 228 -17.82 -1.87 8.60
N PHE A 229 -18.49 -0.90 9.17
CA PHE A 229 -19.28 0.08 8.43
C PHE A 229 -18.89 1.48 8.89
N VAL A 230 -18.89 2.41 7.94
CA VAL A 230 -18.78 3.84 8.23
C VAL A 230 -20.15 4.34 8.64
N ASP A 231 -20.23 5.23 9.61
CA ASP A 231 -21.51 5.84 10.00
C ASP A 231 -22.07 6.72 8.88
N TYR A 232 -23.40 6.87 8.88
CA TYR A 232 -24.13 7.55 7.81
C TYR A 232 -23.73 9.03 7.70
N GLU A 233 -23.58 9.72 8.81
CA GLU A 233 -23.25 11.13 8.87
C GLU A 233 -21.87 11.39 8.26
N THR A 234 -20.88 10.55 8.59
CA THR A 234 -19.53 10.63 8.01
C THR A 234 -19.55 10.38 6.50
N ILE A 235 -20.32 9.41 6.00
CA ILE A 235 -20.47 9.19 4.56
C ILE A 235 -21.03 10.43 3.88
N ILE A 236 -22.12 11.04 4.41
CA ILE A 236 -22.72 12.24 3.84
C ILE A 236 -21.73 13.40 3.80
N GLU A 237 -20.99 13.63 4.89
CA GLU A 237 -19.96 14.67 4.96
C GLU A 237 -18.93 14.52 3.83
N LYS A 238 -18.45 13.27 3.59
CA LYS A 238 -17.46 13.00 2.52
C LYS A 238 -18.07 13.15 1.13
N LEU A 239 -19.31 12.74 0.94
CA LEU A 239 -20.04 12.95 -0.33
C LEU A 239 -20.20 14.44 -0.65
N GLU A 240 -20.61 15.25 0.33
CA GLU A 240 -20.72 16.70 0.18
C GLU A 240 -19.37 17.37 -0.12
N MET A 241 -18.29 16.86 0.48
CA MET A 241 -16.93 17.28 0.16
C MET A 241 -16.58 16.98 -1.29
N GLY A 242 -16.82 15.74 -1.75
CA GLY A 242 -16.50 15.29 -3.11
C GLY A 242 -17.28 16.05 -4.19
N LEU A 243 -18.56 16.38 -3.93
CA LEU A 243 -19.42 17.14 -4.83
C LEU A 243 -18.92 18.56 -5.13
N LYS A 244 -17.99 19.09 -4.35
CA LYS A 244 -17.35 20.39 -4.65
C LYS A 244 -16.36 20.29 -5.81
N TYR A 245 -15.90 19.09 -6.15
CA TYR A 245 -14.86 18.86 -7.15
C TYR A 245 -15.38 18.11 -8.39
N THR A 246 -16.38 17.25 -8.21
CA THR A 246 -16.95 16.46 -9.30
C THR A 246 -18.40 16.08 -9.00
N ASN A 247 -19.18 15.85 -10.09
CA ASN A 247 -20.54 15.33 -10.00
C ASN A 247 -20.62 13.79 -10.15
N LYS A 248 -19.45 13.12 -10.27
CA LYS A 248 -19.36 11.66 -10.38
C LYS A 248 -18.95 11.09 -9.04
N ILE A 249 -19.88 10.48 -8.35
CA ILE A 249 -19.69 9.90 -7.03
C ILE A 249 -19.89 8.39 -7.10
N ALA A 250 -19.08 7.63 -6.37
CA ALA A 250 -19.25 6.20 -6.19
C ALA A 250 -19.11 5.81 -4.71
N LEU A 251 -19.84 4.79 -4.29
CA LEU A 251 -19.68 4.15 -2.99
C LEU A 251 -18.97 2.82 -3.18
N LEU A 252 -17.96 2.58 -2.36
CA LEU A 252 -17.24 1.31 -2.28
C LEU A 252 -17.65 0.58 -1.01
N GLY A 253 -18.00 -0.69 -1.13
CA GLY A 253 -18.29 -1.58 -0.02
C GLY A 253 -18.11 -3.02 -0.45
N ALA A 254 -17.96 -3.95 0.51
CA ALA A 254 -17.86 -5.38 0.24
C ALA A 254 -19.10 -6.12 0.74
#